data_0bab5ea81f3cc9a9fc7b78de873a2d0b
#
_entry.id   0bab5ea81f3cc9a9fc7b78de873a2d0b
#
_cell.length_a   1.000
_cell.length_b   1.000
_cell.length_c   1.000
_cell.angle_alpha   90.00
_cell.angle_beta   90.00
_cell.angle_gamma   90.00
#
_symmetry.space_group_name_H-M   'P 1'
#
loop_
_entity.id
_entity.type
_entity.pdbx_description
1 polymer ?
#
loop_
_entity_poly.entity_id
_entity_poly.type
_entity_poly.pdbx_seq_one_letter_code
_entity_poly.pdbx_strand_id
1 'polypeptide(L)'
;MKYIFLSEEFYKTYNEFEYPEILHKPTRPYVMLMVKIDNLTFAIPIRSHLRHKFGFVTNKDTNAGLDYSKAIIILKPEYISDKQRITITKREMIVISESKDLIIKDFKRFLHTYKRKIKNNLSESLLNYSSLQYFHKELGL
;
A
#
# COMPACT_ATOMS: atom_id res chain seq x y z
N MET A 1 1.79 -11.19 -8.45
CA MET A 1 1.93 -9.79 -7.99
C MET A 1 2.45 -8.95 -9.14
N LYS A 2 1.96 -7.76 -9.26
CA LYS A 2 2.23 -6.87 -10.40
C LYS A 2 2.56 -5.47 -9.90
N TYR A 3 3.53 -4.80 -10.56
CA TYR A 3 3.85 -3.41 -10.25
C TYR A 3 2.96 -2.51 -11.10
N ILE A 4 2.40 -1.48 -10.47
CA ILE A 4 1.51 -0.51 -11.13
C ILE A 4 1.79 0.90 -10.65
N PHE A 5 1.28 1.87 -11.41
CA PHE A 5 1.04 3.23 -10.94
C PHE A 5 -0.46 3.43 -10.80
N LEU A 6 -0.88 4.22 -9.83
CA LEU A 6 -2.25 4.70 -9.75
C LEU A 6 -2.45 5.84 -10.75
N SER A 7 -3.65 5.93 -11.32
CA SER A 7 -3.97 6.88 -12.38
C SER A 7 -4.29 8.28 -11.83
N GLU A 8 -4.34 9.27 -12.74
CA GLU A 8 -4.84 10.61 -12.40
C GLU A 8 -6.27 10.57 -11.90
N GLU A 9 -7.09 9.69 -12.47
CA GLU A 9 -8.48 9.44 -12.04
C GLU A 9 -8.53 9.08 -10.55
N PHE A 10 -7.65 8.18 -10.12
CA PHE A 10 -7.55 7.82 -8.70
C PHE A 10 -7.26 9.03 -7.83
N TYR A 11 -6.23 9.82 -8.19
CA TYR A 11 -5.82 10.96 -7.37
C TYR A 11 -6.80 12.13 -7.42
N LYS A 12 -7.65 12.22 -8.44
CA LYS A 12 -8.76 13.17 -8.46
C LYS A 12 -9.88 12.74 -7.51
N THR A 13 -10.19 11.45 -7.50
CA THR A 13 -11.22 10.90 -6.61
C THR A 13 -10.79 10.93 -5.16
N TYR A 14 -9.54 10.49 -4.89
CA TYR A 14 -8.95 10.48 -3.55
C TYR A 14 -7.96 11.63 -3.42
N ASN A 15 -8.47 12.86 -3.48
CA ASN A 15 -7.63 14.06 -3.45
C ASN A 15 -6.98 14.25 -2.07
N GLU A 16 -5.86 14.96 -2.06
CA GLU A 16 -5.05 15.18 -0.87
C GLU A 16 -5.79 15.92 0.25
N PHE A 17 -6.73 16.79 -0.11
CA PHE A 17 -7.47 17.57 0.85
C PHE A 17 -8.46 16.71 1.65
N GLU A 18 -9.22 15.85 0.98
CA GLU A 18 -10.22 14.99 1.61
C GLU A 18 -9.63 13.67 2.14
N TYR A 19 -8.52 13.21 1.55
CA TYR A 19 -7.88 11.93 1.87
C TYR A 19 -6.38 12.12 2.17
N PRO A 20 -6.04 12.89 3.23
CA PRO A 20 -4.65 13.26 3.49
C PRO A 20 -3.74 12.09 3.83
N GLU A 21 -4.28 10.95 4.27
CA GLU A 21 -3.48 9.78 4.64
C GLU A 21 -3.12 8.90 3.44
N ILE A 22 -3.69 9.15 2.27
CA ILE A 22 -3.24 8.50 1.03
C ILE A 22 -2.01 9.24 0.51
N LEU A 23 -0.96 8.49 0.18
CA LEU A 23 0.28 9.09 -0.30
C LEU A 23 0.10 9.75 -1.66
N HIS A 24 0.52 11.01 -1.76
CA HIS A 24 0.55 11.80 -2.99
C HIS A 24 1.95 12.30 -3.23
N LYS A 25 2.36 12.37 -4.52
CA LYS A 25 3.59 13.04 -4.95
C LYS A 25 3.28 14.02 -6.06
N PRO A 26 3.75 15.29 -5.99
CA PRO A 26 3.42 16.30 -6.98
C PRO A 26 4.07 16.06 -8.36
N THR A 27 5.21 15.36 -8.42
CA THR A 27 5.98 15.24 -9.66
C THR A 27 6.00 13.86 -10.28
N ARG A 28 5.85 12.80 -9.47
CA ARG A 28 5.81 11.43 -9.98
C ARG A 28 5.04 10.52 -9.02
N PRO A 29 4.29 9.55 -9.53
CA PRO A 29 3.54 8.63 -8.67
C PRO A 29 4.46 7.66 -7.94
N TYR A 30 3.97 7.12 -6.83
CA TYR A 30 4.58 5.98 -6.17
C TYR A 30 4.40 4.73 -7.01
N VAL A 31 5.45 3.90 -7.10
CA VAL A 31 5.30 2.54 -7.61
C VAL A 31 4.55 1.73 -6.56
N MET A 32 3.53 1.01 -7.00
CA MET A 32 2.69 0.20 -6.12
C MET A 32 2.85 -1.26 -6.48
N LEU A 33 2.87 -2.13 -5.46
CA LEU A 33 2.76 -3.57 -5.66
C LEU A 33 1.29 -3.97 -5.51
N MET A 34 0.72 -4.53 -6.56
CA MET A 34 -0.68 -4.99 -6.56
C MET A 34 -0.76 -6.41 -6.02
N VAL A 35 -1.59 -6.61 -5.01
CA VAL A 35 -1.78 -7.90 -4.34
C VAL A 35 -3.27 -8.17 -4.17
N LYS A 36 -3.71 -9.39 -4.49
CA LYS A 36 -5.09 -9.81 -4.29
C LYS A 36 -5.21 -10.66 -3.03
N ILE A 37 -6.13 -10.28 -2.15
CA ILE A 37 -6.45 -10.99 -0.92
C ILE A 37 -7.97 -10.97 -0.75
N ASP A 38 -8.59 -12.16 -0.64
CA ASP A 38 -10.02 -12.32 -0.37
C ASP A 38 -10.92 -11.48 -1.29
N ASN A 39 -10.72 -11.56 -2.59
CA ASN A 39 -11.46 -10.82 -3.62
C ASN A 39 -11.22 -9.30 -3.62
N LEU A 40 -10.36 -8.80 -2.76
CA LEU A 40 -9.95 -7.39 -2.75
C LEU A 40 -8.61 -7.24 -3.45
N THR A 41 -8.49 -6.17 -4.23
CA THR A 41 -7.23 -5.80 -4.89
C THR A 41 -6.60 -4.66 -4.12
N PHE A 42 -5.46 -4.93 -3.50
CA PHE A 42 -4.68 -3.93 -2.76
C PHE A 42 -3.54 -3.40 -3.62
N ALA A 43 -3.18 -2.16 -3.41
CA ALA A 43 -1.94 -1.57 -3.92
C ALA A 43 -1.11 -1.09 -2.74
N ILE A 44 0.12 -1.59 -2.63
CA ILE A 44 1.02 -1.29 -1.53
C ILE A 44 2.16 -0.44 -2.08
N PRO A 45 2.36 0.79 -1.57
CA PRO A 45 3.40 1.66 -2.10
C PRO A 45 4.80 1.21 -1.71
N ILE A 46 5.74 1.38 -2.63
CA ILE A 46 7.17 1.22 -2.37
C ILE A 46 7.72 2.59 -2.00
N ARG A 47 8.30 2.69 -0.82
CA ARG A 47 8.87 3.94 -0.29
C ARG A 47 10.38 3.86 -0.18
N SER A 48 11.04 4.99 -0.33
CA SER A 48 12.50 5.08 -0.20
C SER A 48 13.00 4.91 1.23
N HIS A 49 12.16 5.22 2.22
CA HIS A 49 12.48 5.05 3.64
C HIS A 49 11.24 4.69 4.42
N LEU A 50 11.25 3.53 5.08
CA LEU A 50 10.23 3.15 6.06
C LEU A 50 10.67 3.66 7.42
N ARG A 51 9.78 4.37 8.12
CA ARG A 51 10.05 4.95 9.44
C ARG A 51 9.26 4.27 10.56
N HIS A 52 8.69 3.11 10.28
CA HIS A 52 7.90 2.32 11.21
C HIS A 52 8.01 0.84 10.85
N LYS A 53 7.45 -0.01 11.68
CA LYS A 53 7.54 -1.48 11.54
C LYS A 53 6.46 -2.11 10.62
N PHE A 54 5.50 -1.32 10.12
CA PHE A 54 4.36 -1.84 9.35
C PHE A 54 4.67 -1.91 7.87
N GLY A 55 5.68 -2.69 7.51
CA GLY A 55 6.12 -2.82 6.14
C GLY A 55 7.10 -3.95 5.94
N PHE A 56 7.53 -4.13 4.70
CA PHE A 56 8.52 -5.12 4.32
C PHE A 56 9.73 -4.42 3.72
N VAL A 57 10.88 -4.52 4.40
CA VAL A 57 12.12 -3.88 3.97
C VAL A 57 12.70 -4.62 2.78
N THR A 58 12.92 -3.92 1.68
CA THR A 58 13.53 -4.45 0.44
C THR A 58 15.00 -4.08 0.31
N ASN A 59 15.45 -3.06 1.03
CA ASN A 59 16.83 -2.60 1.06
C ASN A 59 17.21 -2.19 2.48
N LYS A 60 18.03 -3.00 3.14
CA LYS A 60 18.43 -2.78 4.53
C LYS A 60 19.29 -1.53 4.72
N ASP A 61 20.04 -1.13 3.70
CA ASP A 61 20.95 0.01 3.79
C ASP A 61 20.19 1.34 3.87
N THR A 62 19.10 1.45 3.10
CA THR A 62 18.28 2.66 3.05
C THR A 62 16.99 2.56 3.84
N ASN A 63 16.64 1.35 4.29
CA ASN A 63 15.35 1.01 4.89
C ASN A 63 14.17 1.25 3.93
N ALA A 64 14.42 1.15 2.62
CA ALA A 64 13.36 1.20 1.61
C ALA A 64 12.50 -0.06 1.66
N GLY A 65 11.25 0.05 1.26
CA GLY A 65 10.39 -1.12 1.18
C GLY A 65 8.91 -0.83 0.97
N LEU A 66 8.12 -1.88 1.11
CA LEU A 66 6.67 -1.86 0.99
C LEU A 66 6.07 -1.31 2.29
N ASP A 67 5.23 -0.30 2.18
CA ASP A 67 4.56 0.31 3.33
C ASP A 67 3.12 -0.19 3.44
N TYR A 68 2.89 -1.17 4.31
CA TYR A 68 1.56 -1.75 4.52
C TYR A 68 0.56 -0.72 5.07
N SER A 69 1.03 0.21 5.90
CA SER A 69 0.15 1.22 6.51
C SER A 69 -0.45 2.18 5.48
N LYS A 70 0.17 2.31 4.31
CA LYS A 70 -0.26 3.19 3.23
C LYS A 70 -0.87 2.42 2.05
N ALA A 71 -1.22 1.16 2.24
CA ALA A 71 -1.95 0.38 1.24
C ALA A 71 -3.33 0.98 0.98
N ILE A 72 -3.80 0.85 -0.26
CA ILE A 72 -5.15 1.24 -0.66
C ILE A 72 -5.84 0.06 -1.33
N ILE A 73 -7.16 0.14 -1.46
CA ILE A 73 -7.95 -0.84 -2.20
C ILE A 73 -8.35 -0.23 -3.54
N ILE A 74 -8.08 -0.95 -4.62
CA ILE A 74 -8.44 -0.53 -5.97
C ILE A 74 -9.88 -0.97 -6.24
N LEU A 75 -10.80 0.00 -6.33
CA LEU A 75 -12.22 -0.26 -6.51
C LEU A 75 -12.67 -0.23 -7.97
N LYS A 76 -11.88 0.38 -8.86
CA LYS A 76 -12.20 0.51 -10.28
C LYS A 76 -10.96 0.28 -11.15
N PRO A 77 -11.12 -0.39 -12.32
CA PRO A 77 -10.00 -0.58 -13.25
C PRO A 77 -9.35 0.73 -13.71
N GLU A 78 -10.13 1.81 -13.81
CA GLU A 78 -9.67 3.14 -14.23
C GLU A 78 -8.67 3.75 -13.26
N TYR A 79 -8.56 3.23 -12.04
CA TYR A 79 -7.61 3.70 -11.03
C TYR A 79 -6.19 3.18 -11.27
N ILE A 80 -6.02 2.22 -12.17
CA ILE A 80 -4.70 1.72 -12.56
C ILE A 80 -4.26 2.47 -13.80
N SER A 81 -3.08 3.09 -13.73
CA SER A 81 -2.50 3.80 -14.88
C SER A 81 -2.11 2.82 -15.98
N ASP A 82 -2.30 3.23 -17.24
CA ASP A 82 -1.83 2.50 -18.41
C ASP A 82 -0.37 2.81 -18.74
N LYS A 83 0.28 3.72 -18.01
CA LYS A 83 1.71 4.02 -18.17
C LYS A 83 2.55 2.80 -17.79
N GLN A 84 3.44 2.41 -18.71
CA GLN A 84 4.21 1.17 -18.60
C GLN A 84 5.57 1.32 -17.94
N ARG A 85 6.05 2.57 -17.77
CA ARG A 85 7.41 2.84 -17.32
C ARG A 85 7.51 2.82 -15.80
N ILE A 86 7.84 1.65 -15.25
CA ILE A 86 8.00 1.45 -13.82
C ILE A 86 9.49 1.47 -13.48
N THR A 87 9.87 2.37 -12.55
CA THR A 87 11.26 2.53 -12.11
C THR A 87 11.42 2.01 -10.68
N ILE A 88 11.75 0.74 -10.56
CA ILE A 88 12.32 0.20 -9.32
C ILE A 88 13.64 -0.48 -9.69
N THR A 89 14.55 -0.61 -8.74
CA THR A 89 15.82 -1.27 -9.00
C THR A 89 15.59 -2.76 -9.24
N LYS A 90 16.44 -3.33 -10.10
CA LYS A 90 16.41 -4.77 -10.37
C LYS A 90 16.60 -5.58 -9.08
N ARG A 91 17.44 -5.09 -8.17
CA ARG A 91 17.69 -5.72 -6.87
C ARG A 91 16.41 -5.78 -6.03
N GLU A 92 15.65 -4.70 -5.97
CA GLU A 92 14.37 -4.67 -5.24
C GLU A 92 13.34 -5.61 -5.86
N MET A 93 13.28 -5.66 -7.20
CA MET A 93 12.40 -6.61 -7.91
C MET A 93 12.73 -8.06 -7.54
N ILE A 94 14.01 -8.40 -7.47
CA ILE A 94 14.46 -9.74 -7.09
C ILE A 94 14.05 -10.07 -5.66
N VAL A 95 14.31 -9.16 -4.71
CA VAL A 95 13.96 -9.34 -3.30
C VAL A 95 12.46 -9.59 -3.14
N ILE A 96 11.64 -8.77 -3.79
CA ILE A 96 10.17 -8.89 -3.73
C ILE A 96 9.72 -10.23 -4.35
N SER A 97 10.26 -10.57 -5.52
CA SER A 97 9.92 -11.81 -6.20
C SER A 97 10.25 -13.06 -5.37
N GLU A 98 11.43 -13.08 -4.76
CA GLU A 98 11.86 -14.18 -3.90
C GLU A 98 11.09 -14.25 -2.58
N SER A 99 10.54 -13.13 -2.13
CA SER A 99 9.82 -13.02 -0.87
C SER A 99 8.30 -12.98 -1.03
N LYS A 100 7.78 -13.32 -2.20
CA LYS A 100 6.36 -13.22 -2.53
C LYS A 100 5.43 -13.83 -1.48
N ASP A 101 5.67 -15.08 -1.11
CA ASP A 101 4.81 -15.78 -0.16
C ASP A 101 4.88 -15.18 1.24
N LEU A 102 6.07 -14.76 1.64
CA LEU A 102 6.30 -14.08 2.91
C LEU A 102 5.58 -12.73 2.94
N ILE A 103 5.66 -11.94 1.87
CA ILE A 103 4.99 -10.64 1.78
C ILE A 103 3.48 -10.81 1.91
N ILE A 104 2.89 -11.77 1.20
CA ILE A 104 1.45 -12.03 1.27
C ILE A 104 1.04 -12.42 2.69
N LYS A 105 1.78 -13.33 3.31
CA LYS A 105 1.51 -13.78 4.69
C LYS A 105 1.63 -12.62 5.68
N ASP A 106 2.66 -11.82 5.52
CA ASP A 106 2.95 -10.67 6.39
C ASP A 106 1.87 -9.59 6.25
N PHE A 107 1.47 -9.30 5.03
CA PHE A 107 0.41 -8.33 4.78
C PHE A 107 -0.94 -8.81 5.32
N LYS A 108 -1.27 -10.09 5.16
CA LYS A 108 -2.48 -10.66 5.77
C LYS A 108 -2.47 -10.50 7.29
N ARG A 109 -1.32 -10.71 7.91
CA ARG A 109 -1.15 -10.53 9.36
C ARG A 109 -1.37 -9.07 9.74
N PHE A 110 -0.83 -8.14 8.95
CA PHE A 110 -1.04 -6.71 9.14
C PHE A 110 -2.53 -6.36 9.07
N LEU A 111 -3.24 -6.82 8.05
CA LEU A 111 -4.68 -6.58 7.90
C LEU A 111 -5.47 -7.14 9.09
N HIS A 112 -5.14 -8.33 9.53
CA HIS A 112 -5.79 -8.95 10.70
C HIS A 112 -5.58 -8.09 11.95
N THR A 113 -4.36 -7.63 12.18
CA THR A 113 -4.02 -6.76 13.31
C THR A 113 -4.78 -5.44 13.24
N TYR A 114 -4.82 -4.81 12.05
CA TYR A 114 -5.55 -3.57 11.84
C TYR A 114 -7.04 -3.74 12.15
N LYS A 115 -7.67 -4.77 11.60
CA LYS A 115 -9.10 -5.05 11.82
C LYS A 115 -9.40 -5.28 13.30
N ARG A 116 -8.56 -6.03 13.98
CA ARG A 116 -8.73 -6.31 15.41
C ARG A 116 -8.68 -5.03 16.23
N LYS A 117 -7.74 -4.14 15.95
CA LYS A 117 -7.61 -2.85 16.64
C LYS A 117 -8.85 -1.98 16.43
N ILE A 118 -9.37 -1.92 15.22
CA ILE A 118 -10.60 -1.17 14.93
C ILE A 118 -11.78 -1.77 15.70
N LYS A 119 -11.97 -3.09 15.64
CA LYS A 119 -13.10 -3.77 16.32
C LYS A 119 -13.07 -3.60 17.82
N ASN A 120 -11.89 -3.51 18.40
CA ASN A 120 -11.71 -3.33 19.87
C ASN A 120 -11.64 -1.86 20.29
N ASN A 121 -11.89 -0.93 19.37
CA ASN A 121 -11.85 0.51 19.62
C ASN A 121 -10.55 0.98 20.27
N LEU A 122 -9.43 0.39 19.86
CA LEU A 122 -8.12 0.77 20.39
C LEU A 122 -7.69 2.11 19.79
N SER A 123 -7.17 3.00 20.65
CA SER A 123 -6.66 4.30 20.24
C SER A 123 -5.16 4.18 20.02
N GLU A 124 -4.74 3.95 18.76
CA GLU A 124 -3.33 3.84 18.39
C GLU A 124 -3.03 4.70 17.17
N SER A 125 -1.80 5.21 17.08
CA SER A 125 -1.38 6.07 15.98
C SER A 125 -1.55 5.44 14.60
N LEU A 126 -1.33 4.12 14.49
CA LEU A 126 -1.54 3.37 13.24
C LEU A 126 -2.93 3.63 12.64
N LEU A 127 -3.98 3.64 13.49
CA LEU A 127 -5.36 3.82 13.05
C LEU A 127 -5.61 5.22 12.50
N ASN A 128 -4.87 6.21 12.98
CA ASN A 128 -5.04 7.60 12.60
C ASN A 128 -4.30 7.96 11.32
N TYR A 129 -3.16 7.32 11.00
CA TYR A 129 -2.38 7.66 9.82
C TYR A 129 -2.42 6.62 8.70
N SER A 130 -3.02 5.45 8.93
CA SER A 130 -3.15 4.46 7.86
C SER A 130 -4.19 4.89 6.83
N SER A 131 -3.86 4.72 5.56
CA SER A 131 -4.79 4.94 4.45
C SER A 131 -5.96 3.97 4.45
N LEU A 132 -5.85 2.84 5.16
CA LEU A 132 -6.95 1.86 5.27
C LEU A 132 -8.19 2.42 5.96
N GLN A 133 -8.07 3.54 6.69
CA GLN A 133 -9.22 4.21 7.30
C GLN A 133 -10.29 4.61 6.29
N TYR A 134 -9.93 4.79 5.03
CA TYR A 134 -10.87 5.16 3.98
C TYR A 134 -11.55 3.95 3.33
N PHE A 135 -11.22 2.74 3.75
CA PHE A 135 -11.68 1.48 3.14
C PHE A 135 -12.31 0.52 4.14
N HIS A 136 -12.81 1.05 5.26
CA HIS A 136 -13.43 0.21 6.29
C HIS A 136 -14.61 -0.60 5.78
N LYS A 137 -15.43 -0.02 4.92
CA LYS A 137 -16.57 -0.71 4.32
C LYS A 137 -16.12 -1.96 3.54
N GLU A 138 -15.11 -1.80 2.70
CA GLU A 138 -14.58 -2.88 1.87
C GLU A 138 -13.90 -3.96 2.72
N LEU A 139 -13.32 -3.57 3.86
CA LEU A 139 -12.68 -4.48 4.80
C LEU A 139 -13.68 -5.19 5.73
N GLY A 140 -14.97 -4.87 5.63
CA GLY A 140 -16.01 -5.47 6.48
C GLY A 140 -16.02 -4.90 7.90
N LEU A 141 -15.62 -3.66 8.06
CA LEU A 141 -15.56 -2.99 9.35
C LEU A 141 -16.69 -1.99 9.56
#